data_5b73c17377d13baaed061819d0cc83bb
#
_entry.id   5b73c17377d13baaed061819d0cc83bb
#
_cell.length_a   1.000
_cell.length_b   1.000
_cell.length_c   1.000
_cell.angle_alpha   90.00
_cell.angle_beta   90.00
_cell.angle_gamma   90.00
#
_symmetry.space_group_name_H-M   'P 1'
#
loop_
_entity.id
_entity.type
_entity.pdbx_description
1 polymer ?
#
loop_
_entity_poly.entity_id
_entity_poly.type
_entity_poly.pdbx_seq_one_letter_code
_entity_poly.pdbx_strand_id
1 'polypeptide(L)'
;MKRVSIELNFHVLYSNLLDALKLPGLNRLVLQETYRNIKVLLQSDKGIANFSDRSLLKNLGHWLGMLTLGRNQPILFIDIDVKSLLIEAYYKGQQELHYVVPFVAKVLESCAKSKVFKPTNPWTMALMNLLSELHREQDLKLNLKFEIEVLCKKLDIDVTKLKPTSFLKDPKMLDVMERQLSPPHKKVQEQRSSSAQSQPQTSKCYLFCFINDS
;
A
#
# COMPACT_ATOMS: atom_id res chain seq x y z
N MET A 1 11.72 12.24 -6.65
CA MET A 1 10.81 11.07 -6.57
C MET A 1 9.88 10.92 -7.78
N LYS A 2 9.33 11.98 -8.38
CA LYS A 2 8.40 11.85 -9.53
C LYS A 2 8.90 10.91 -10.65
N ARG A 3 10.15 11.04 -11.12
CA ARG A 3 10.68 10.16 -12.17
C ARG A 3 10.77 8.71 -11.74
N VAL A 4 11.22 8.44 -10.52
CA VAL A 4 11.33 7.08 -9.98
C VAL A 4 9.96 6.38 -9.91
N SER A 5 8.89 7.09 -9.58
CA SER A 5 7.55 6.48 -9.53
C SER A 5 6.94 6.22 -10.90
N ILE A 6 7.43 6.88 -11.96
CA ILE A 6 6.89 6.74 -13.34
C ILE A 6 7.79 5.86 -14.19
N GLU A 7 9.11 6.06 -14.11
CA GLU A 7 10.11 5.53 -15.04
C GLU A 7 10.80 4.28 -14.48
N LEU A 8 10.09 3.15 -14.45
CA LEU A 8 10.60 1.87 -13.94
C LEU A 8 11.94 1.45 -14.59
N ASN A 9 12.08 1.71 -15.89
CA ASN A 9 13.26 1.32 -16.66
C ASN A 9 14.56 2.02 -16.21
N PHE A 10 14.46 3.16 -15.53
CA PHE A 10 15.61 3.91 -15.03
C PHE A 10 15.98 3.61 -13.58
N HIS A 11 15.26 2.73 -12.90
CA HIS A 11 15.56 2.39 -11.49
C HIS A 11 17.00 1.90 -11.30
N VAL A 12 17.47 1.03 -12.20
CA VAL A 12 18.85 0.54 -12.14
C VAL A 12 19.85 1.68 -12.32
N LEU A 13 19.60 2.59 -13.27
CA LEU A 13 20.46 3.75 -13.50
C LEU A 13 20.52 4.66 -12.28
N TYR A 14 19.37 4.99 -11.69
CA TYR A 14 19.31 5.83 -10.49
C TYR A 14 19.95 5.15 -9.28
N SER A 15 19.77 3.84 -9.12
CA SER A 15 20.44 3.08 -8.07
C SER A 15 21.96 3.11 -8.22
N ASN A 16 22.47 2.87 -9.43
CA ASN A 16 23.89 2.91 -9.73
C ASN A 16 24.48 4.32 -9.52
N LEU A 17 23.73 5.38 -9.86
CA LEU A 17 24.13 6.76 -9.59
C LEU A 17 24.30 7.00 -8.09
N LEU A 18 23.35 6.55 -7.27
CA LEU A 18 23.45 6.68 -5.81
C LEU A 18 24.68 5.93 -5.25
N ASP A 19 24.99 4.76 -5.81
CA ASP A 19 26.17 3.98 -5.41
C ASP A 19 27.47 4.65 -5.84
N ALA A 20 27.51 5.26 -7.03
CA ALA A 20 28.66 5.97 -7.55
C ALA A 20 28.98 7.24 -6.77
N LEU A 21 27.95 7.95 -6.31
CA LEU A 21 28.12 9.19 -5.52
C LEU A 21 28.70 8.93 -4.13
N LYS A 22 28.53 7.72 -3.57
CA LYS A 22 29.05 7.31 -2.25
C LYS A 22 28.69 8.28 -1.11
N LEU A 23 27.52 8.90 -1.17
CA LEU A 23 27.01 9.86 -0.19
C LEU A 23 25.96 9.21 0.71
N PRO A 24 26.32 8.73 1.92
CA PRO A 24 25.38 8.05 2.83
C PRO A 24 24.19 8.93 3.20
N GLY A 25 24.40 10.22 3.40
CA GLY A 25 23.35 11.19 3.70
C GLY A 25 22.31 11.29 2.57
N LEU A 26 22.75 11.30 1.30
CA LEU A 26 21.85 11.30 0.15
C LEU A 26 21.01 10.01 0.06
N ASN A 27 21.65 8.87 0.26
CA ASN A 27 20.96 7.57 0.26
C ASN A 27 19.86 7.53 1.32
N ARG A 28 20.14 8.04 2.53
CA ARG A 28 19.16 8.13 3.62
C ARG A 28 18.00 9.05 3.26
N LEU A 29 18.29 10.24 2.70
CA LEU A 29 17.24 11.18 2.28
C LEU A 29 16.35 10.59 1.17
N VAL A 30 16.93 9.92 0.18
CA VAL A 30 16.20 9.27 -0.90
C VAL A 30 15.30 8.17 -0.34
N LEU A 31 15.79 7.37 0.61
CA LEU A 31 15.02 6.32 1.25
C LEU A 31 13.87 6.90 2.09
N GLN A 32 14.12 7.92 2.89
CA GLN A 32 13.09 8.61 3.68
C GLN A 32 11.99 9.20 2.79
N GLU A 33 12.37 9.85 1.70
CA GLU A 33 11.40 10.42 0.76
C GLU A 33 10.64 9.31 0.00
N THR A 34 11.25 8.16 -0.22
CA THR A 34 10.58 6.99 -0.77
C THR A 34 9.48 6.50 0.17
N TYR A 35 9.78 6.30 1.45
CA TYR A 35 8.78 5.91 2.45
C TYR A 35 7.65 6.93 2.57
N ARG A 36 7.99 8.23 2.59
CA ARG A 36 7.00 9.30 2.65
C ARG A 36 6.01 9.23 1.48
N ASN A 37 6.51 9.11 0.25
CA ASN A 37 5.65 9.03 -0.93
C ASN A 37 4.78 7.77 -0.93
N ILE A 38 5.31 6.63 -0.48
CA ILE A 38 4.54 5.39 -0.34
C ILE A 38 3.41 5.58 0.69
N LYS A 39 3.71 6.13 1.88
CA LYS A 39 2.69 6.38 2.92
C LYS A 39 1.59 7.31 2.42
N VAL A 40 1.93 8.37 1.69
CA VAL A 40 0.93 9.27 1.09
C VAL A 40 0.01 8.53 0.12
N LEU A 41 0.54 7.64 -0.74
CA LEU A 41 -0.28 6.87 -1.66
C LEU A 41 -1.15 5.83 -0.94
N LEU A 42 -0.61 5.14 0.08
CA LEU A 42 -1.36 4.16 0.87
C LEU A 42 -2.50 4.80 1.67
N GLN A 43 -2.34 6.05 2.10
CA GLN A 43 -3.31 6.81 2.88
C GLN A 43 -4.24 7.68 2.01
N SER A 44 -4.07 7.66 0.69
CA SER A 44 -4.87 8.48 -0.22
C SER A 44 -6.21 7.82 -0.49
N ASP A 45 -7.30 8.52 -0.17
CA ASP A 45 -8.66 8.09 -0.51
C ASP A 45 -8.89 7.95 -2.03
N LYS A 46 -8.13 8.70 -2.83
CA LYS A 46 -8.19 8.68 -4.30
C LYS A 46 -7.36 7.56 -4.92
N GLY A 47 -6.34 7.06 -4.22
CA GLY A 47 -5.38 6.07 -4.73
C GLY A 47 -6.03 4.73 -5.10
N ILE A 48 -7.10 4.36 -4.39
CA ILE A 48 -7.86 3.13 -4.64
C ILE A 48 -8.58 3.16 -5.99
N ALA A 49 -9.14 4.31 -6.35
CA ALA A 49 -9.93 4.48 -7.58
C ALA A 49 -9.07 4.71 -8.82
N ASN A 50 -7.85 5.26 -8.67
CA ASN A 50 -7.03 5.72 -9.78
C ASN A 50 -5.99 4.67 -10.20
N PHE A 51 -6.07 4.22 -11.45
CA PHE A 51 -5.09 3.29 -12.04
C PHE A 51 -3.66 3.86 -12.01
N SER A 52 -3.50 5.16 -12.21
CA SER A 52 -2.20 5.84 -12.19
C SER A 52 -1.52 5.69 -10.83
N ASP A 53 -2.24 5.95 -9.72
CA ASP A 53 -1.67 5.89 -8.38
C ASP A 53 -1.29 4.47 -7.98
N ARG A 54 -2.05 3.45 -8.43
CA ARG A 54 -1.68 2.05 -8.25
C ARG A 54 -0.37 1.70 -8.98
N SER A 55 -0.20 2.22 -10.19
CA SER A 55 1.05 2.03 -10.96
C SER A 55 2.23 2.74 -10.28
N LEU A 56 2.02 3.97 -9.78
CA LEU A 56 3.04 4.70 -9.03
C LEU A 56 3.46 3.94 -7.77
N LEU A 57 2.50 3.42 -7.00
CA LEU A 57 2.77 2.63 -5.80
C LEU A 57 3.54 1.35 -6.12
N LYS A 58 3.14 0.62 -7.17
CA LYS A 58 3.83 -0.58 -7.65
C LYS A 58 5.29 -0.28 -8.03
N ASN A 59 5.54 0.81 -8.75
CA ASN A 59 6.89 1.23 -9.12
C ASN A 59 7.72 1.65 -7.90
N LEU A 60 7.12 2.38 -6.95
CA LEU A 60 7.79 2.73 -5.69
C LEU A 60 8.11 1.48 -4.85
N GLY A 61 7.28 0.44 -4.90
CA GLY A 61 7.57 -0.86 -4.27
C GLY A 61 8.83 -1.50 -4.85
N HIS A 62 8.95 -1.54 -6.19
CA HIS A 62 10.18 -2.04 -6.84
C HIS A 62 11.40 -1.19 -6.45
N TRP A 63 11.27 0.12 -6.44
CA TRP A 63 12.32 1.04 -6.03
C TRP A 63 12.75 0.84 -4.58
N LEU A 64 11.79 0.74 -3.66
CA LEU A 64 12.05 0.47 -2.25
C LEU A 64 12.80 -0.86 -2.07
N GLY A 65 12.34 -1.92 -2.71
CA GLY A 65 13.00 -3.23 -2.66
C GLY A 65 14.45 -3.17 -3.13
N MET A 66 14.73 -2.42 -4.22
CA MET A 66 16.10 -2.23 -4.72
C MET A 66 17.00 -1.47 -3.74
N LEU A 67 16.48 -0.43 -3.08
CA LEU A 67 17.25 0.36 -2.12
C LEU A 67 17.49 -0.33 -0.79
N THR A 68 16.66 -1.31 -0.45
CA THR A 68 16.67 -2.02 0.85
C THR A 68 17.06 -3.48 0.69
N LEU A 69 16.13 -4.36 0.41
CA LEU A 69 16.34 -5.82 0.35
C LEU A 69 17.43 -6.21 -0.64
N GLY A 70 17.44 -5.59 -1.82
CA GLY A 70 18.47 -5.82 -2.85
C GLY A 70 19.88 -5.42 -2.42
N ARG A 71 20.01 -4.51 -1.47
CA ARG A 71 21.27 -4.06 -0.86
C ARG A 71 21.52 -4.72 0.50
N ASN A 72 20.77 -5.77 0.85
CA ASN A 72 20.83 -6.47 2.13
C ASN A 72 20.48 -5.58 3.34
N GLN A 73 19.71 -4.51 3.14
CA GLN A 73 19.21 -3.64 4.19
C GLN A 73 17.76 -4.03 4.53
N PRO A 74 17.39 -4.09 5.82
CA PRO A 74 16.03 -4.41 6.21
C PRO A 74 15.06 -3.25 5.92
N ILE A 75 13.80 -3.60 5.69
CA ILE A 75 12.68 -2.68 5.83
C ILE A 75 12.24 -2.73 7.29
N LEU A 76 12.35 -1.60 7.99
CA LEU A 76 11.99 -1.53 9.39
C LEU A 76 10.47 -1.39 9.54
N PHE A 77 9.89 -2.06 10.53
CA PHE A 77 8.46 -2.02 10.82
C PHE A 77 7.96 -0.59 11.15
N ILE A 78 8.81 0.25 11.73
CA ILE A 78 8.53 1.67 12.02
C ILE A 78 8.36 2.50 10.73
N ASP A 79 9.01 2.10 9.66
CA ASP A 79 8.87 2.76 8.37
C ASP A 79 7.65 2.24 7.62
N ILE A 80 7.59 0.94 7.37
CA ILE A 80 6.44 0.22 6.80
C ILE A 80 6.43 -1.20 7.34
N ASP A 81 5.38 -1.60 8.03
CA ASP A 81 5.16 -2.99 8.39
C ASP A 81 4.42 -3.72 7.26
N VAL A 82 5.20 -4.38 6.41
CA VAL A 82 4.71 -5.08 5.21
C VAL A 82 3.72 -6.20 5.57
N LYS A 83 3.93 -6.89 6.71
CA LYS A 83 3.06 -7.96 7.17
C LYS A 83 1.70 -7.40 7.59
N SER A 84 1.71 -6.41 8.47
CA SER A 84 0.49 -5.75 8.95
C SER A 84 -0.27 -5.07 7.82
N LEU A 85 0.43 -4.50 6.83
CA LEU A 85 -0.17 -3.89 5.65
C LEU A 85 -0.99 -4.90 4.82
N LEU A 86 -0.48 -6.12 4.61
CA LEU A 86 -1.20 -7.19 3.90
C LEU A 86 -2.45 -7.64 4.68
N ILE A 87 -2.32 -7.81 6.00
CA ILE A 87 -3.43 -8.22 6.86
C ILE A 87 -4.50 -7.12 6.88
N GLU A 88 -4.11 -5.84 7.07
CA GLU A 88 -5.04 -4.71 7.03
C GLU A 88 -5.79 -4.65 5.70
N ALA A 89 -5.09 -4.83 4.57
CA ALA A 89 -5.70 -4.84 3.25
C ALA A 89 -6.71 -5.98 3.07
N TYR A 90 -6.42 -7.16 3.62
CA TYR A 90 -7.34 -8.29 3.59
C TYR A 90 -8.66 -7.99 4.31
N TYR A 91 -8.58 -7.44 5.53
CA TYR A 91 -9.78 -7.09 6.31
C TYR A 91 -10.56 -5.91 5.74
N LYS A 92 -9.91 -4.98 5.06
CA LYS A 92 -10.59 -3.86 4.37
C LYS A 92 -11.29 -4.31 3.10
N GLY A 93 -10.73 -5.27 2.38
CA GLY A 93 -11.39 -5.92 1.26
C GLY A 93 -10.62 -5.91 -0.05
N GLN A 94 -11.33 -6.32 -1.12
CA GLN A 94 -10.73 -6.54 -2.44
C GLN A 94 -10.13 -5.29 -3.09
N GLN A 95 -10.62 -4.10 -2.73
CA GLN A 95 -10.10 -2.85 -3.30
C GLN A 95 -8.70 -2.57 -2.79
N GLU A 96 -8.46 -2.73 -1.50
CA GLU A 96 -7.18 -2.55 -0.86
C GLU A 96 -6.17 -3.60 -1.29
N LEU A 97 -6.59 -4.86 -1.37
CA LEU A 97 -5.77 -5.95 -1.90
C LEU A 97 -5.29 -5.66 -3.33
N HIS A 98 -6.11 -4.97 -4.14
CA HIS A 98 -5.81 -4.72 -5.54
C HIS A 98 -4.57 -3.83 -5.76
N TYR A 99 -4.18 -3.01 -4.79
CA TYR A 99 -2.96 -2.22 -4.87
C TYR A 99 -1.88 -2.66 -3.87
N VAL A 100 -2.26 -3.21 -2.72
CA VAL A 100 -1.28 -3.64 -1.71
C VAL A 100 -0.55 -4.91 -2.15
N VAL A 101 -1.24 -5.92 -2.69
CA VAL A 101 -0.59 -7.17 -3.14
C VAL A 101 0.44 -6.91 -4.23
N PRO A 102 0.16 -6.16 -5.32
CA PRO A 102 1.18 -5.85 -6.33
C PRO A 102 2.33 -5.00 -5.78
N PHE A 103 2.05 -4.07 -4.84
CA PHE A 103 3.09 -3.29 -4.18
C PHE A 103 4.05 -4.20 -3.40
N VAL A 104 3.52 -5.05 -2.53
CA VAL A 104 4.33 -5.97 -1.71
C VAL A 104 5.09 -6.96 -2.59
N ALA A 105 4.45 -7.52 -3.63
CA ALA A 105 5.11 -8.39 -4.58
C ALA A 105 6.33 -7.70 -5.22
N LYS A 106 6.21 -6.43 -5.61
CA LYS A 106 7.32 -5.66 -6.21
C LYS A 106 8.44 -5.36 -5.21
N VAL A 107 8.13 -5.12 -3.95
CA VAL A 107 9.15 -4.99 -2.89
C VAL A 107 9.93 -6.30 -2.76
N LEU A 108 9.24 -7.42 -2.63
CA LEU A 108 9.84 -8.74 -2.40
C LEU A 108 10.59 -9.31 -3.61
N GLU A 109 10.32 -8.86 -4.82
CA GLU A 109 11.09 -9.24 -6.02
C GLU A 109 12.60 -9.03 -5.84
N SER A 110 12.99 -8.02 -5.06
CA SER A 110 14.40 -7.71 -4.79
C SER A 110 15.10 -8.74 -3.91
N CYS A 111 14.33 -9.60 -3.23
CA CYS A 111 14.88 -10.72 -2.45
C CYS A 111 15.63 -11.73 -3.33
N ALA A 112 15.29 -11.84 -4.63
CA ALA A 112 16.01 -12.68 -5.58
C ALA A 112 17.49 -12.31 -5.72
N LYS A 113 17.84 -11.04 -5.53
CA LYS A 113 19.21 -10.52 -5.61
C LYS A 113 19.90 -10.38 -4.25
N SER A 114 19.15 -10.54 -3.16
CA SER A 114 19.65 -10.36 -1.81
C SER A 114 20.47 -11.57 -1.35
N LYS A 115 21.56 -11.32 -0.63
CA LYS A 115 22.32 -12.38 0.06
C LYS A 115 21.71 -12.72 1.41
N VAL A 116 21.03 -11.75 2.06
CA VAL A 116 20.44 -11.86 3.39
C VAL A 116 18.97 -12.23 3.32
N PHE A 117 18.18 -11.52 2.50
CA PHE A 117 16.72 -11.67 2.41
C PHE A 117 16.25 -12.66 1.33
N LYS A 118 17.11 -13.62 0.95
CA LYS A 118 16.74 -14.71 0.04
C LYS A 118 15.66 -15.61 0.68
N PRO A 119 15.02 -16.52 -0.11
CA PRO A 119 13.91 -17.38 0.36
C PRO A 119 14.18 -18.27 1.57
N THR A 120 15.42 -18.39 2.04
CA THR A 120 15.74 -19.09 3.30
C THR A 120 15.65 -18.18 4.54
N ASN A 121 15.50 -16.87 4.35
CA ASN A 121 15.37 -15.91 5.46
C ASN A 121 14.00 -16.04 6.13
N PRO A 122 13.91 -16.13 7.47
CA PRO A 122 12.64 -16.29 8.19
C PRO A 122 11.64 -15.15 7.93
N TRP A 123 12.10 -13.90 7.82
CA TRP A 123 11.25 -12.76 7.54
C TRP A 123 10.63 -12.86 6.13
N THR A 124 11.45 -13.18 5.13
CA THR A 124 10.98 -13.38 3.75
C THR A 124 9.98 -14.53 3.68
N MET A 125 10.30 -15.66 4.33
CA MET A 125 9.42 -16.81 4.35
C MET A 125 8.11 -16.56 5.09
N ALA A 126 8.12 -15.76 6.16
CA ALA A 126 6.89 -15.39 6.85
C ALA A 126 5.93 -14.61 5.93
N LEU A 127 6.45 -13.68 5.13
CA LEU A 127 5.66 -12.93 4.14
C LEU A 127 5.18 -13.81 2.99
N MET A 128 6.04 -14.72 2.49
CA MET A 128 5.66 -15.66 1.43
C MET A 128 4.58 -16.63 1.89
N ASN A 129 4.63 -17.10 3.15
CA ASN A 129 3.61 -17.96 3.73
C ASN A 129 2.27 -17.21 3.90
N LEU A 130 2.31 -15.92 4.29
CA LEU A 130 1.12 -15.06 4.36
C LEU A 130 0.52 -14.84 2.96
N LEU A 131 1.34 -14.58 1.95
CA LEU A 131 0.89 -14.47 0.56
C LEU A 131 0.32 -15.80 0.03
N SER A 132 0.86 -16.95 0.47
CA SER A 132 0.30 -18.26 0.15
C SER A 132 -1.07 -18.50 0.81
N GLU A 133 -1.28 -18.02 2.05
CA GLU A 133 -2.59 -18.03 2.69
C GLU A 133 -3.59 -17.22 1.88
N LEU A 134 -3.20 -15.99 1.50
CA LEU A 134 -4.03 -15.13 0.67
C LEU A 134 -4.34 -15.74 -0.71
N HIS A 135 -3.36 -16.38 -1.37
CA HIS A 135 -3.53 -17.06 -2.66
C HIS A 135 -4.61 -18.17 -2.61
N ARG A 136 -4.77 -18.84 -1.47
CA ARG A 136 -5.77 -19.92 -1.28
C ARG A 136 -7.17 -19.40 -1.02
N GLU A 137 -7.35 -18.09 -0.75
CA GLU A 137 -8.67 -17.51 -0.57
C GLU A 137 -9.48 -17.60 -1.88
N GLN A 138 -10.72 -18.12 -1.77
CA GLN A 138 -11.57 -18.36 -2.93
C GLN A 138 -11.97 -17.06 -3.62
N ASP A 139 -12.23 -16.02 -2.83
CA ASP A 139 -12.69 -14.72 -3.30
C ASP A 139 -11.58 -13.83 -3.82
N LEU A 140 -10.29 -14.25 -3.73
CA LEU A 140 -9.20 -13.45 -4.26
C LEU A 140 -9.26 -13.41 -5.79
N LYS A 141 -9.21 -12.20 -6.34
CA LYS A 141 -9.22 -12.00 -7.80
C LYS A 141 -8.05 -12.72 -8.47
N LEU A 142 -8.32 -13.33 -9.63
CA LEU A 142 -7.34 -14.12 -10.38
C LEU A 142 -6.05 -13.36 -10.70
N ASN A 143 -6.17 -12.07 -11.04
CA ASN A 143 -4.99 -11.24 -11.31
C ASN A 143 -4.06 -11.09 -10.09
N LEU A 144 -4.61 -11.09 -8.86
CA LEU A 144 -3.79 -11.04 -7.64
C LEU A 144 -3.14 -12.39 -7.35
N LYS A 145 -3.85 -13.49 -7.59
CA LYS A 145 -3.24 -14.84 -7.53
C LYS A 145 -2.06 -14.94 -8.47
N PHE A 146 -2.22 -14.42 -9.69
CA PHE A 146 -1.16 -14.41 -10.69
C PHE A 146 0.05 -13.55 -10.28
N GLU A 147 -0.14 -12.37 -9.66
CA GLU A 147 0.96 -11.55 -9.13
C GLU A 147 1.76 -12.32 -8.05
N ILE A 148 1.09 -13.10 -7.20
CA ILE A 148 1.76 -13.95 -6.19
C ILE A 148 2.54 -15.08 -6.85
N GLU A 149 1.97 -15.75 -7.85
CA GLU A 149 2.64 -16.84 -8.60
C GLU A 149 3.87 -16.32 -9.33
N VAL A 150 3.77 -15.15 -9.98
CA VAL A 150 4.91 -14.50 -10.66
C VAL A 150 6.02 -14.17 -9.66
N LEU A 151 5.67 -13.68 -8.47
CA LEU A 151 6.65 -13.45 -7.41
C LEU A 151 7.31 -14.77 -6.98
N CYS A 152 6.53 -15.81 -6.71
CA CYS A 152 7.04 -17.13 -6.34
C CYS A 152 8.03 -17.67 -7.39
N LYS A 153 7.65 -17.61 -8.67
CA LYS A 153 8.52 -17.99 -9.78
C LYS A 153 9.82 -17.18 -9.82
N LYS A 154 9.75 -15.88 -9.53
CA LYS A 154 10.93 -15.00 -9.53
C LYS A 154 11.89 -15.28 -8.37
N LEU A 155 11.36 -15.79 -7.26
CA LEU A 155 12.12 -16.19 -6.08
C LEU A 155 12.53 -17.67 -6.10
N ASP A 156 12.20 -18.41 -7.17
CA ASP A 156 12.42 -19.87 -7.27
C ASP A 156 11.74 -20.64 -6.14
N ILE A 157 10.52 -20.22 -5.78
CA ILE A 157 9.69 -20.85 -4.75
C ILE A 157 8.49 -21.51 -5.42
N ASP A 158 8.23 -22.76 -5.05
CA ASP A 158 6.99 -23.43 -5.42
C ASP A 158 5.87 -23.01 -4.46
N VAL A 159 4.84 -22.34 -4.99
CA VAL A 159 3.71 -21.83 -4.20
C VAL A 159 2.97 -22.94 -3.46
N THR A 160 2.97 -24.18 -4.01
CA THR A 160 2.29 -25.32 -3.40
C THR A 160 2.99 -25.84 -2.16
N LYS A 161 4.32 -25.63 -2.06
CA LYS A 161 5.16 -26.05 -0.94
C LYS A 161 5.17 -25.06 0.21
N LEU A 162 4.65 -23.86 -0.01
CA LEU A 162 4.52 -22.85 1.05
C LEU A 162 3.49 -23.29 2.08
N LYS A 163 3.82 -23.10 3.35
CA LYS A 163 2.92 -23.37 4.47
C LYS A 163 2.09 -22.11 4.74
N PRO A 164 0.78 -22.11 4.44
CA PRO A 164 -0.04 -20.95 4.74
C PRO A 164 -0.03 -20.67 6.25
N THR A 165 -0.07 -19.42 6.60
CA THR A 165 -0.27 -18.99 7.99
C THR A 165 -1.76 -19.03 8.34
N SER A 166 -2.11 -18.69 9.57
CA SER A 166 -3.49 -18.49 10.01
C SER A 166 -3.76 -17.02 10.39
N PHE A 167 -2.89 -16.11 9.96
CA PHE A 167 -2.97 -14.70 10.36
C PHE A 167 -4.17 -13.97 9.77
N LEU A 168 -4.60 -14.33 8.58
CA LEU A 168 -5.78 -13.73 7.95
C LEU A 168 -7.09 -14.10 8.64
N LYS A 169 -7.10 -15.19 9.41
CA LYS A 169 -8.30 -15.71 10.10
C LYS A 169 -8.33 -15.33 11.58
N ASP A 170 -7.30 -14.66 12.09
CA ASP A 170 -7.23 -14.24 13.49
C ASP A 170 -7.59 -12.75 13.64
N PRO A 171 -8.83 -12.41 14.09
CA PRO A 171 -9.27 -11.03 14.25
C PRO A 171 -8.47 -10.24 15.28
N LYS A 172 -7.80 -10.90 16.23
CA LYS A 172 -6.96 -10.24 17.24
C LYS A 172 -5.75 -9.53 16.62
N MET A 173 -5.37 -9.94 15.42
CA MET A 173 -4.27 -9.28 14.71
C MET A 173 -4.58 -7.82 14.37
N LEU A 174 -5.85 -7.46 14.14
CA LEU A 174 -6.26 -6.08 13.85
C LEU A 174 -6.15 -5.13 15.06
N ASP A 175 -6.31 -5.66 16.25
CA ASP A 175 -6.30 -4.83 17.48
C ASP A 175 -4.88 -4.42 17.87
N VAL A 176 -3.88 -5.17 17.42
CA VAL A 176 -2.46 -4.99 17.78
C VAL A 176 -1.69 -4.21 16.72
N MET A 177 -2.25 -4.08 15.50
CA MET A 177 -1.55 -3.48 14.36
C MET A 177 -1.79 -1.98 14.26
N GLU A 178 -0.73 -1.23 13.95
CA GLU A 178 -0.84 0.15 13.54
C GLU A 178 -1.46 0.23 12.13
N ARG A 179 -2.50 1.04 11.97
CA ARG A 179 -3.18 1.22 10.68
C ARG A 179 -2.34 2.04 9.73
N GLN A 180 -2.06 1.48 8.57
CA GLN A 180 -1.23 2.08 7.53
C GLN A 180 -2.03 2.57 6.32
N LEU A 181 -3.25 2.06 6.13
CA LEU A 181 -4.17 2.44 5.08
C LEU A 181 -5.17 3.50 5.56
N SER A 182 -5.73 4.27 4.63
CA SER A 182 -6.77 5.26 4.97
C SER A 182 -7.95 4.61 5.71
N PRO A 183 -8.59 5.34 6.64
CA PRO A 183 -9.78 4.82 7.32
C PRO A 183 -10.88 4.52 6.29
N PRO A 184 -11.74 3.50 6.54
CA PRO A 184 -12.84 3.19 5.64
C PRO A 184 -13.77 4.39 5.52
N HIS A 185 -14.13 4.78 4.30
CA HIS A 185 -15.15 5.80 4.08
C HIS A 185 -16.44 5.42 4.82
N LYS A 186 -16.87 6.25 5.75
CA LYS A 186 -18.24 6.15 6.27
C LYS A 186 -19.15 6.37 5.08
N LYS A 187 -19.83 5.32 4.61
CA LYS A 187 -20.96 5.45 3.72
C LYS A 187 -21.94 6.37 4.44
N VAL A 188 -22.11 7.59 3.93
CA VAL A 188 -23.20 8.46 4.33
C VAL A 188 -24.46 7.69 3.92
N GLN A 189 -25.13 7.08 4.88
CA GLN A 189 -26.49 6.62 4.70
C GLN A 189 -27.33 7.85 4.45
N GLU A 190 -27.65 8.11 3.19
CA GLU A 190 -28.82 8.92 2.84
C GLU A 190 -30.03 8.22 3.42
N GLN A 191 -30.40 8.60 4.62
CA GLN A 191 -31.75 8.38 5.12
C GLN A 191 -32.69 9.25 4.31
N ARG A 192 -33.29 8.65 3.29
CA ARG A 192 -34.57 9.13 2.76
C ARG A 192 -35.62 8.99 3.85
N SER A 193 -35.83 10.04 4.61
CA SER A 193 -37.09 10.21 5.34
C SER A 193 -38.09 10.84 4.38
N SER A 194 -38.97 10.00 3.87
CA SER A 194 -40.17 10.34 3.19
C SER A 194 -41.14 11.12 4.10
N SER A 195 -41.63 12.22 3.58
CA SER A 195 -43.00 12.73 3.72
C SER A 195 -43.64 12.91 5.09
N ALA A 196 -43.92 14.16 5.42
CA ALA A 196 -45.27 14.56 5.79
C ALA A 196 -45.45 16.08 5.68
N GLN A 197 -46.52 16.45 5.01
CA GLN A 197 -47.08 17.75 4.75
C GLN A 197 -47.37 18.56 6.01
N SER A 198 -47.19 19.88 5.95
CA SER A 198 -48.25 20.88 6.17
C SER A 198 -47.66 22.28 6.12
N GLN A 199 -48.27 23.10 5.24
CA GLN A 199 -48.21 24.58 5.16
C GLN A 199 -49.12 25.19 6.25
N PRO A 200 -49.28 26.55 6.28
CA PRO A 200 -48.34 27.69 6.31
C PRO A 200 -48.63 28.67 7.48
N GLN A 201 -47.81 29.65 7.71
CA GLN A 201 -48.26 31.02 8.06
C GLN A 201 -47.11 32.02 8.23
N THR A 202 -47.14 33.00 7.36
CA THR A 202 -47.11 34.46 7.46
C THR A 202 -46.13 35.20 8.37
N SER A 203 -45.43 36.11 7.71
CA SER A 203 -45.15 37.52 8.09
C SER A 203 -44.01 37.79 9.08
N LYS A 204 -42.94 38.39 8.67
CA LYS A 204 -42.76 39.86 8.61
C LYS A 204 -41.34 40.22 8.19
N CYS A 205 -41.32 41.16 7.21
CA CYS A 205 -40.17 42.00 6.87
C CYS A 205 -39.59 42.71 8.10
N TYR A 206 -38.28 42.87 8.13
CA TYR A 206 -37.67 44.16 8.43
C TYR A 206 -36.37 44.33 7.65
N LEU A 207 -36.43 45.31 6.79
CA LEU A 207 -35.42 46.02 6.05
C LEU A 207 -34.58 46.88 7.01
N PHE A 208 -33.29 46.98 6.80
CA PHE A 208 -32.40 48.14 7.04
C PHE A 208 -31.02 47.72 6.50
N CYS A 209 -30.59 48.19 5.48
CA CYS A 209 -30.07 49.44 4.90
C CYS A 209 -28.94 50.10 5.69
N PHE A 210 -27.90 50.41 4.90
CA PHE A 210 -26.88 51.49 5.01
C PHE A 210 -25.66 51.20 5.88
N ILE A 211 -24.51 51.66 5.63
CA ILE A 211 -23.82 52.58 4.66
C ILE A 211 -22.32 52.41 4.94
N ASN A 212 -21.53 52.46 3.89
CA ASN A 212 -20.32 53.20 3.57
C ASN A 212 -19.25 53.57 4.63
N ASP A 213 -18.06 53.52 4.08
CA ASP A 213 -16.89 54.43 4.16
C ASP A 213 -15.83 54.14 5.26
N SER A 214 -14.69 53.77 4.84
CA SER A 214 -13.48 54.51 4.46
C SER A 214 -12.37 53.55 4.11
#